data_5bb3e3c0962aa026ec22e6f07ec34390
#
_entry.id   5bb3e3c0962aa026ec22e6f07ec34390
#
_cell.length_a   1.000
_cell.length_b   1.000
_cell.length_c   1.000
_cell.angle_alpha   90.00
_cell.angle_beta   90.00
_cell.angle_gamma   90.00
#
_symmetry.space_group_name_H-M   'P 1'
#
loop_
_entity.id
_entity.type
_entity.pdbx_description
1 polymer ?
#
loop_
_entity_poly.entity_id
_entity_poly.type
_entity_poly.pdbx_seq_one_letter_code
_entity_poly.pdbx_strand_id
1 'polypeptide(L)'
;MKNIGTKLKYTALGITGAIALLVGWSFIEPRILNTETETAEIPNLPPSWSGKQIAQISDFQIGLWGDNPGTARRSVAKIIEAKPAAALISGDFIYHPGENIKPEIETAVDIVRPLVEAGIPTYAVLGNHDYGMSSKKAQPKTEIAAQLESALESAGIEVLENEAVQLPSDDSNDPLYLVGVGSLWAGRDNVDEALNDVPDGSPRIVMIHNPDTFEQFPQSSAPLSVAGHTHGGQIRIPGLPQWSWLRFTQKDKVYADGWAKGYGEPGNRLYVNPGIGMSIVPIRLFCPPELTFFTLEPSAS
;
A
#
# COMPACT_ATOMS: atom_id res chain seq x y z
N MET A 1 -51.69 -1.46 24.44
CA MET A 1 -50.36 -1.09 24.97
C MET A 1 -49.39 -2.25 25.16
N LYS A 2 -49.81 -3.51 25.50
CA LYS A 2 -48.89 -4.66 25.69
C LYS A 2 -48.09 -5.07 24.45
N ASN A 3 -48.51 -4.78 23.24
CA ASN A 3 -47.85 -5.24 21.99
C ASN A 3 -46.67 -4.36 21.54
N ILE A 4 -46.59 -3.09 21.97
CA ILE A 4 -45.55 -2.14 21.58
C ILE A 4 -44.24 -2.46 22.33
N GLY A 5 -44.32 -2.72 23.64
CA GLY A 5 -43.16 -3.07 24.45
C GLY A 5 -42.49 -4.37 24.04
N THR A 6 -43.27 -5.37 23.59
CA THR A 6 -42.77 -6.64 23.10
C THR A 6 -42.05 -6.48 21.75
N LYS A 7 -42.65 -5.72 20.81
CA LYS A 7 -41.99 -5.40 19.52
C LYS A 7 -40.68 -4.63 19.73
N LEU A 8 -40.66 -3.64 20.63
CA LEU A 8 -39.46 -2.86 20.93
C LEU A 8 -38.33 -3.74 21.48
N LYS A 9 -38.65 -4.71 22.37
CA LYS A 9 -37.68 -5.67 22.89
C LYS A 9 -37.06 -6.54 21.79
N TYR A 10 -37.87 -7.10 20.89
CA TYR A 10 -37.36 -7.93 19.80
C TYR A 10 -36.56 -7.13 18.77
N THR A 11 -36.96 -5.87 18.50
CA THR A 11 -36.17 -4.95 17.66
C THR A 11 -34.82 -4.66 18.30
N ALA A 12 -34.79 -4.30 19.60
CA ALA A 12 -33.55 -4.06 20.33
C ALA A 12 -32.65 -5.30 20.34
N LEU A 13 -33.21 -6.49 20.60
CA LEU A 13 -32.44 -7.75 20.56
C LEU A 13 -31.87 -8.03 19.18
N GLY A 14 -32.65 -7.81 18.13
CA GLY A 14 -32.18 -7.93 16.73
C GLY A 14 -31.04 -7.00 16.39
N ILE A 15 -31.14 -5.72 16.80
CA ILE A 15 -30.07 -4.72 16.60
C ILE A 15 -28.82 -5.13 17.37
N THR A 16 -28.95 -5.53 18.62
CA THR A 16 -27.80 -5.98 19.44
C THR A 16 -27.13 -7.19 18.80
N GLY A 17 -27.92 -8.17 18.33
CA GLY A 17 -27.39 -9.33 17.62
C GLY A 17 -26.64 -8.97 16.34
N ALA A 18 -27.18 -8.06 15.54
CA ALA A 18 -26.53 -7.56 14.32
C ALA A 18 -25.20 -6.84 14.63
N ILE A 19 -25.16 -5.98 15.65
CA ILE A 19 -23.94 -5.30 16.10
C ILE A 19 -22.89 -6.36 16.55
N ALA A 20 -23.30 -7.34 17.34
CA ALA A 20 -22.40 -8.39 17.80
C ALA A 20 -21.80 -9.21 16.63
N LEU A 21 -22.59 -9.48 15.60
CA LEU A 21 -22.12 -10.15 14.38
C LEU A 21 -21.13 -9.27 13.60
N LEU A 22 -21.39 -7.98 13.44
CA LEU A 22 -20.47 -7.05 12.77
C LEU A 22 -19.15 -6.91 13.54
N VAL A 23 -19.20 -6.82 14.86
CA VAL A 23 -18.01 -6.80 15.71
C VAL A 23 -17.24 -8.10 15.56
N GLY A 24 -17.90 -9.26 15.63
CA GLY A 24 -17.23 -10.56 15.42
C GLY A 24 -16.61 -10.66 14.01
N TRP A 25 -17.32 -10.20 12.98
CA TRP A 25 -16.84 -10.17 11.61
C TRP A 25 -15.59 -9.29 11.45
N SER A 26 -15.55 -8.12 12.11
CA SER A 26 -14.42 -7.19 12.01
C SER A 26 -13.08 -7.77 12.48
N PHE A 27 -13.09 -8.80 13.33
CA PHE A 27 -11.88 -9.56 13.71
C PHE A 27 -11.54 -10.70 12.73
N ILE A 28 -12.48 -11.11 11.90
CA ILE A 28 -12.28 -12.17 10.89
C ILE A 28 -11.79 -11.58 9.59
N GLU A 29 -12.36 -10.46 9.16
CA GLU A 29 -12.09 -9.82 7.86
C GLU A 29 -10.60 -9.51 7.62
N PRO A 30 -9.77 -9.09 8.60
CA PRO A 30 -8.33 -8.92 8.40
C PRO A 30 -7.60 -10.17 7.90
N ARG A 31 -8.23 -11.34 8.04
CA ARG A 31 -7.69 -12.64 7.58
C ARG A 31 -8.16 -13.03 6.20
N ILE A 32 -9.01 -12.24 5.56
CA ILE A 32 -9.58 -12.50 4.23
C ILE A 32 -8.83 -11.61 3.23
N LEU A 33 -7.84 -12.19 2.54
CA LEU A 33 -7.09 -11.48 1.52
C LEU A 33 -7.93 -11.33 0.25
N ASN A 34 -8.22 -10.10 -0.13
CA ASN A 34 -8.75 -9.74 -1.43
C ASN A 34 -7.61 -9.70 -2.46
N THR A 35 -7.89 -10.04 -3.71
CA THR A 35 -6.94 -9.94 -4.81
C THR A 35 -7.63 -9.19 -5.94
N GLU A 36 -7.12 -8.01 -6.25
CA GLU A 36 -7.63 -7.17 -7.32
C GLU A 36 -6.70 -7.22 -8.53
N THR A 37 -7.26 -7.04 -9.72
CA THR A 37 -6.49 -6.89 -10.95
C THR A 37 -6.99 -5.63 -11.66
N GLU A 38 -6.07 -4.69 -11.86
CA GLU A 38 -6.32 -3.39 -12.45
C GLU A 38 -5.56 -3.25 -13.76
N THR A 39 -6.08 -2.46 -14.70
CA THR A 39 -5.34 -2.09 -15.90
C THR A 39 -4.65 -0.75 -15.68
N ALA A 40 -3.34 -0.72 -15.91
CA ALA A 40 -2.51 0.46 -15.81
C ALA A 40 -2.06 0.91 -17.20
N GLU A 41 -2.62 2.01 -17.69
CA GLU A 41 -2.23 2.63 -18.95
C GLU A 41 -1.01 3.52 -18.76
N ILE A 42 0.09 3.19 -19.44
CA ILE A 42 1.36 3.93 -19.34
C ILE A 42 1.71 4.52 -20.71
N PRO A 43 1.93 5.84 -20.81
CA PRO A 43 2.40 6.46 -22.05
C PRO A 43 3.76 5.90 -22.48
N ASN A 44 3.92 5.72 -23.78
CA ASN A 44 5.16 5.23 -24.39
C ASN A 44 5.64 3.87 -23.84
N LEU A 45 4.73 3.06 -23.28
CA LEU A 45 5.06 1.73 -22.80
C LEU A 45 5.62 0.87 -23.94
N PRO A 46 6.84 0.31 -23.83
CA PRO A 46 7.38 -0.58 -24.83
C PRO A 46 6.52 -1.84 -25.00
N PRO A 47 6.42 -2.39 -26.23
CA PRO A 47 5.61 -3.58 -26.49
C PRO A 47 5.98 -4.80 -25.62
N SER A 48 7.24 -4.93 -25.23
CA SER A 48 7.74 -6.00 -24.34
C SER A 48 7.11 -5.98 -22.94
N TRP A 49 6.55 -4.84 -22.52
CA TRP A 49 5.89 -4.65 -21.23
C TRP A 49 4.37 -4.77 -21.30
N SER A 50 3.77 -4.67 -22.49
CA SER A 50 2.32 -4.80 -22.65
C SER A 50 1.83 -6.18 -22.21
N GLY A 51 0.81 -6.22 -21.37
CA GLY A 51 0.26 -7.44 -20.76
C GLY A 51 1.06 -8.01 -19.59
N LYS A 52 2.28 -7.51 -19.29
CA LYS A 52 3.00 -7.92 -18.07
C LYS A 52 2.30 -7.39 -16.83
N GLN A 53 2.43 -8.12 -15.72
CA GLN A 53 1.84 -7.74 -14.45
C GLN A 53 2.89 -7.25 -13.46
N ILE A 54 2.52 -6.23 -12.70
CA ILE A 54 3.23 -5.73 -11.52
C ILE A 54 2.36 -5.97 -10.30
N ALA A 55 2.90 -6.57 -9.24
CA ALA A 55 2.17 -6.76 -7.99
C ALA A 55 2.44 -5.62 -7.01
N GLN A 56 1.41 -5.17 -6.28
CA GLN A 56 1.55 -4.21 -5.18
C GLN A 56 0.95 -4.76 -3.90
N ILE A 57 1.69 -4.62 -2.81
CA ILE A 57 1.25 -4.81 -1.42
C ILE A 57 1.79 -3.66 -0.56
N SER A 58 1.19 -3.43 0.60
CA SER A 58 1.57 -2.34 1.50
C SER A 58 1.17 -2.61 2.94
N ASP A 59 1.73 -1.83 3.88
CA ASP A 59 1.23 -1.71 5.24
C ASP A 59 1.10 -3.05 5.97
N PHE A 60 2.19 -3.78 6.12
CA PHE A 60 2.18 -5.04 6.90
C PHE A 60 1.95 -4.79 8.38
N GLN A 61 2.47 -3.68 8.91
CA GLN A 61 2.27 -3.22 10.29
C GLN A 61 2.65 -4.31 11.31
N ILE A 62 3.78 -4.98 11.08
CA ILE A 62 4.30 -6.02 12.00
C ILE A 62 4.63 -5.40 13.35
N GLY A 63 4.16 -6.04 14.43
CA GLY A 63 4.30 -5.54 15.78
C GLY A 63 3.07 -4.77 16.30
N LEU A 64 2.04 -4.54 15.48
CA LEU A 64 0.74 -4.11 16.00
C LEU A 64 0.16 -5.22 16.90
N TRP A 65 -0.39 -4.85 18.05
CA TRP A 65 -1.11 -5.82 18.87
C TRP A 65 -2.24 -6.49 18.06
N GLY A 66 -2.19 -7.83 17.95
CA GLY A 66 -3.11 -8.58 17.08
C GLY A 66 -2.84 -8.43 15.59
N ASP A 67 -1.58 -8.15 15.22
CA ASP A 67 -1.13 -8.10 13.82
C ASP A 67 -1.45 -9.38 13.03
N ASN A 68 -1.19 -9.36 11.74
CA ASN A 68 -1.71 -10.36 10.82
C ASN A 68 -0.63 -10.90 9.84
N PRO A 69 0.51 -11.38 10.34
CA PRO A 69 1.60 -11.88 9.50
C PRO A 69 1.17 -13.05 8.61
N GLY A 70 0.15 -13.81 9.01
CA GLY A 70 -0.41 -14.90 8.21
C GLY A 70 -1.05 -14.41 6.91
N THR A 71 -1.70 -13.24 6.90
CA THR A 71 -2.25 -12.66 5.65
C THR A 71 -1.14 -12.10 4.77
N ALA A 72 -0.13 -11.45 5.35
CA ALA A 72 1.05 -10.99 4.63
C ALA A 72 1.79 -12.17 3.95
N ARG A 73 1.98 -13.29 4.63
CA ARG A 73 2.58 -14.50 4.02
C ARG A 73 1.72 -15.07 2.89
N ARG A 74 0.39 -15.03 3.00
CA ARG A 74 -0.50 -15.47 1.91
C ARG A 74 -0.44 -14.54 0.70
N SER A 75 -0.30 -13.21 0.90
CA SER A 75 -0.14 -12.28 -0.23
C SER A 75 1.16 -12.55 -0.97
N VAL A 76 2.26 -12.75 -0.27
CA VAL A 76 3.55 -13.14 -0.84
C VAL A 76 3.45 -14.47 -1.61
N ALA A 77 2.82 -15.49 -1.04
CA ALA A 77 2.63 -16.78 -1.73
C ALA A 77 1.84 -16.62 -3.04
N LYS A 78 0.80 -15.79 -3.06
CA LYS A 78 0.04 -15.49 -4.28
C LYS A 78 0.85 -14.73 -5.32
N ILE A 79 1.71 -13.79 -4.91
CA ILE A 79 2.64 -13.11 -5.82
C ILE A 79 3.60 -14.09 -6.46
N ILE A 80 4.17 -15.02 -5.66
CA ILE A 80 5.08 -16.06 -6.17
C ILE A 80 4.36 -16.97 -7.17
N GLU A 81 3.10 -17.34 -6.91
CA GLU A 81 2.28 -18.14 -7.84
C GLU A 81 2.02 -17.40 -9.15
N ALA A 82 1.71 -16.11 -9.09
CA ALA A 82 1.39 -15.29 -10.26
C ALA A 82 2.63 -14.94 -11.12
N LYS A 83 3.83 -14.91 -10.53
CA LYS A 83 5.10 -14.56 -11.19
C LYS A 83 5.04 -13.23 -11.95
N PRO A 84 4.70 -12.11 -11.30
CA PRO A 84 4.70 -10.81 -11.94
C PRO A 84 6.13 -10.41 -12.38
N ALA A 85 6.22 -9.41 -13.25
CA ALA A 85 7.50 -8.85 -13.68
C ALA A 85 8.26 -8.15 -12.52
N ALA A 86 7.54 -7.62 -11.54
CA ALA A 86 8.09 -7.09 -10.30
C ALA A 86 7.04 -7.09 -9.18
N ALA A 87 7.51 -7.04 -7.93
CA ALA A 87 6.70 -6.82 -6.74
C ALA A 87 7.08 -5.49 -6.09
N LEU A 88 6.08 -4.66 -5.79
CA LEU A 88 6.20 -3.34 -5.20
C LEU A 88 5.62 -3.35 -3.79
N ILE A 89 6.39 -2.85 -2.80
CA ILE A 89 5.97 -2.77 -1.41
C ILE A 89 5.97 -1.31 -0.98
N SER A 90 4.78 -0.73 -0.82
CA SER A 90 4.61 0.72 -0.62
C SER A 90 4.73 1.15 0.85
N GLY A 91 5.62 0.52 1.64
CA GLY A 91 6.00 0.96 2.98
C GLY A 91 5.14 0.42 4.13
N ASP A 92 5.47 0.90 5.33
CA ASP A 92 4.88 0.50 6.61
C ASP A 92 5.00 -1.02 6.88
N PHE A 93 6.23 -1.52 6.82
CA PHE A 93 6.58 -2.90 7.16
C PHE A 93 6.34 -3.19 8.64
N ILE A 94 6.76 -2.28 9.51
CA ILE A 94 6.65 -2.39 10.97
C ILE A 94 5.70 -1.32 11.52
N TYR A 95 5.12 -1.57 12.73
CA TYR A 95 4.13 -0.65 13.28
C TYR A 95 4.72 0.37 14.24
N HIS A 96 5.03 -0.07 15.45
CA HIS A 96 5.61 0.77 16.50
C HIS A 96 6.79 0.03 17.08
N PRO A 97 7.99 0.38 16.65
CA PRO A 97 9.15 -0.22 17.23
C PRO A 97 9.24 0.22 18.70
N GLY A 98 9.18 -0.77 19.59
CA GLY A 98 9.55 -0.62 20.97
C GLY A 98 11.05 -0.32 21.11
N GLU A 99 11.63 -0.53 22.29
CA GLU A 99 13.08 -0.40 22.51
C GLU A 99 13.88 -1.47 21.71
N ASN A 100 13.28 -2.61 21.43
CA ASN A 100 13.88 -3.69 20.65
C ASN A 100 13.04 -3.96 19.40
N ILE A 101 13.44 -3.38 18.27
CA ILE A 101 12.74 -3.50 16.97
C ILE A 101 13.18 -4.72 16.15
N LYS A 102 14.20 -5.43 16.61
CA LYS A 102 14.80 -6.52 15.86
C LYS A 102 13.82 -7.64 15.50
N PRO A 103 12.93 -8.10 16.41
CA PRO A 103 11.97 -9.13 16.06
C PRO A 103 10.96 -8.72 14.98
N GLU A 104 10.52 -7.45 14.98
CA GLU A 104 9.61 -6.91 13.97
C GLU A 104 10.29 -6.85 12.60
N ILE A 105 11.52 -6.36 12.55
CA ILE A 105 12.33 -6.32 11.32
C ILE A 105 12.57 -7.73 10.79
N GLU A 106 13.03 -8.65 11.64
CA GLU A 106 13.25 -10.05 11.25
C GLU A 106 11.97 -10.69 10.70
N THR A 107 10.83 -10.45 11.35
CA THR A 107 9.54 -10.97 10.89
C THR A 107 9.13 -10.36 9.55
N ALA A 108 9.27 -9.04 9.37
CA ALA A 108 8.95 -8.37 8.11
C ALA A 108 9.80 -8.89 6.96
N VAL A 109 11.11 -9.00 7.17
CA VAL A 109 12.05 -9.55 6.18
C VAL A 109 11.73 -11.01 5.85
N ASP A 110 11.44 -11.85 6.85
CA ASP A 110 11.08 -13.26 6.64
C ASP A 110 9.77 -13.44 5.85
N ILE A 111 8.87 -12.46 5.90
CA ILE A 111 7.65 -12.46 5.09
C ILE A 111 7.98 -12.22 3.61
N VAL A 112 8.87 -11.27 3.30
CA VAL A 112 9.08 -10.78 1.92
C VAL A 112 10.25 -11.45 1.21
N ARG A 113 11.25 -11.97 1.93
CA ARG A 113 12.40 -12.69 1.37
C ARG A 113 12.04 -13.77 0.34
N PRO A 114 10.95 -14.56 0.52
CA PRO A 114 10.55 -15.57 -0.47
C PRO A 114 10.24 -15.02 -1.87
N LEU A 115 9.95 -13.72 -2.03
CA LEU A 115 9.78 -13.09 -3.34
C LEU A 115 11.09 -13.10 -4.11
N VAL A 116 12.18 -12.68 -3.46
CA VAL A 116 13.53 -12.65 -4.03
C VAL A 116 14.04 -14.08 -4.30
N GLU A 117 13.83 -15.00 -3.35
CA GLU A 117 14.18 -16.41 -3.51
C GLU A 117 13.46 -17.08 -4.69
N ALA A 118 12.25 -16.59 -5.02
CA ALA A 118 11.50 -17.02 -6.21
C ALA A 118 11.95 -16.32 -7.51
N GLY A 119 12.97 -15.44 -7.45
CA GLY A 119 13.48 -14.69 -8.59
C GLY A 119 12.61 -13.54 -9.04
N ILE A 120 11.72 -13.02 -8.18
CA ILE A 120 10.87 -11.87 -8.49
C ILE A 120 11.61 -10.59 -8.08
N PRO A 121 11.95 -9.69 -9.02
CA PRO A 121 12.49 -8.37 -8.69
C PRO A 121 11.56 -7.66 -7.72
N THR A 122 12.07 -7.26 -6.55
CA THR A 122 11.24 -6.73 -5.46
C THR A 122 11.81 -5.39 -5.00
N TYR A 123 10.94 -4.38 -4.99
CA TYR A 123 11.26 -3.00 -4.66
C TYR A 123 10.39 -2.51 -3.52
N ALA A 124 10.92 -1.60 -2.71
CA ALA A 124 10.21 -1.02 -1.59
C ALA A 124 10.46 0.49 -1.50
N VAL A 125 9.51 1.20 -0.91
CA VAL A 125 9.72 2.50 -0.27
C VAL A 125 9.39 2.36 1.21
N LEU A 126 9.94 3.22 2.07
CA LEU A 126 9.62 3.19 3.50
C LEU A 126 8.41 4.09 3.81
N GLY A 127 7.57 3.64 4.75
CA GLY A 127 6.45 4.41 5.26
C GLY A 127 6.78 5.15 6.56
N ASN A 128 5.80 5.87 7.11
CA ASN A 128 6.02 6.64 8.34
C ASN A 128 6.24 5.76 9.58
N HIS A 129 5.59 4.60 9.66
CA HIS A 129 5.80 3.68 10.78
C HIS A 129 7.21 3.07 10.76
N ASP A 130 7.81 2.92 9.59
CA ASP A 130 9.20 2.47 9.43
C ASP A 130 10.21 3.48 10.00
N TYR A 131 9.82 4.77 10.09
CA TYR A 131 10.51 5.81 10.85
C TYR A 131 10.02 5.96 12.29
N GLY A 132 9.23 5.01 12.81
CA GLY A 132 8.67 5.06 14.15
C GLY A 132 7.64 6.16 14.39
N MET A 133 7.01 6.69 13.33
CA MET A 133 6.05 7.80 13.41
C MET A 133 4.61 7.31 13.37
N SER A 134 3.86 7.55 14.46
CA SER A 134 2.41 7.30 14.53
C SER A 134 1.55 8.54 14.25
N SER A 135 2.18 9.68 14.01
CA SER A 135 1.51 10.94 13.66
C SER A 135 2.44 11.88 12.93
N LYS A 136 1.89 12.79 12.14
CA LYS A 136 2.66 13.86 11.44
C LYS A 136 3.51 14.74 12.40
N LYS A 137 3.21 14.74 13.70
CA LYS A 137 3.92 15.54 14.71
C LYS A 137 5.05 14.78 15.42
N ALA A 138 5.12 13.47 15.23
CA ALA A 138 6.19 12.66 15.80
C ALA A 138 7.51 13.00 15.09
N GLN A 139 8.63 12.91 15.83
CA GLN A 139 9.94 13.05 15.21
C GLN A 139 10.32 11.72 14.55
N PRO A 140 10.81 11.74 13.30
CA PRO A 140 11.28 10.54 12.63
C PRO A 140 12.52 9.98 13.32
N LYS A 141 12.54 8.66 13.48
CA LYS A 141 13.67 7.90 14.00
C LYS A 141 14.42 7.27 12.83
N THR A 142 15.33 8.02 12.25
CA THR A 142 16.06 7.60 11.05
C THR A 142 16.94 6.37 11.28
N GLU A 143 17.38 6.12 12.52
CA GLU A 143 18.14 4.92 12.91
C GLU A 143 17.31 3.64 12.80
N ILE A 144 15.99 3.74 12.95
CA ILE A 144 15.07 2.61 12.79
C ILE A 144 14.90 2.30 11.31
N ALA A 145 14.61 3.33 10.51
CA ALA A 145 14.48 3.22 9.07
C ALA A 145 15.76 2.61 8.46
N ALA A 146 16.94 3.09 8.83
CA ALA A 146 18.20 2.57 8.34
C ALA A 146 18.46 1.09 8.71
N GLN A 147 18.01 0.64 9.89
CA GLN A 147 18.11 -0.77 10.27
C GLN A 147 17.18 -1.65 9.43
N LEU A 148 15.94 -1.20 9.19
CA LEU A 148 14.98 -1.91 8.35
C LEU A 148 15.46 -1.96 6.90
N GLU A 149 15.86 -0.82 6.32
CA GLU A 149 16.43 -0.69 4.98
C GLU A 149 17.59 -1.67 4.78
N SER A 150 18.61 -1.61 5.64
CA SER A 150 19.76 -2.53 5.57
C SER A 150 19.36 -4.00 5.66
N ALA A 151 18.32 -4.34 6.42
CA ALA A 151 17.84 -5.72 6.53
C ALA A 151 17.08 -6.16 5.27
N LEU A 152 16.27 -5.28 4.66
CA LEU A 152 15.59 -5.52 3.39
C LEU A 152 16.58 -5.69 2.24
N GLU A 153 17.56 -4.79 2.14
CA GLU A 153 18.62 -4.86 1.11
C GLU A 153 19.49 -6.12 1.26
N SER A 154 19.82 -6.49 2.50
CA SER A 154 20.53 -7.75 2.76
C SER A 154 19.73 -8.99 2.34
N ALA A 155 18.41 -8.87 2.25
CA ALA A 155 17.53 -9.91 1.73
C ALA A 155 17.32 -9.82 0.20
N GLY A 156 17.93 -8.84 -0.48
CA GLY A 156 17.85 -8.62 -1.92
C GLY A 156 16.65 -7.81 -2.38
N ILE A 157 16.02 -7.05 -1.48
CA ILE A 157 14.93 -6.12 -1.79
C ILE A 157 15.55 -4.73 -1.95
N GLU A 158 15.33 -4.10 -3.09
CA GLU A 158 15.86 -2.76 -3.37
C GLU A 158 14.93 -1.70 -2.76
N VAL A 159 15.47 -0.90 -1.83
CA VAL A 159 14.72 0.16 -1.14
C VAL A 159 15.03 1.48 -1.81
N LEU A 160 14.01 2.13 -2.36
CA LEU A 160 14.14 3.39 -3.11
C LEU A 160 13.76 4.58 -2.23
N GLU A 161 14.63 5.58 -2.14
CA GLU A 161 14.35 6.87 -1.50
C GLU A 161 14.79 8.02 -2.40
N ASN A 162 13.85 8.63 -3.12
CA ASN A 162 14.05 9.74 -4.06
C ASN A 162 14.99 9.40 -5.22
N GLU A 163 14.83 8.22 -5.76
CA GLU A 163 15.61 7.71 -6.87
C GLU A 163 14.77 6.90 -7.85
N ALA A 164 15.33 6.66 -9.02
CA ALA A 164 14.70 5.86 -10.06
C ALA A 164 15.63 4.76 -10.56
N VAL A 165 15.05 3.59 -10.80
CA VAL A 165 15.75 2.44 -11.37
C VAL A 165 15.04 1.96 -12.62
N GLN A 166 15.75 1.27 -13.50
CA GLN A 166 15.14 0.57 -14.62
C GLN A 166 14.72 -0.84 -14.18
N LEU A 167 13.46 -1.19 -14.41
CA LEU A 167 13.02 -2.56 -14.16
C LEU A 167 13.71 -3.53 -15.12
N PRO A 168 14.09 -4.72 -14.66
CA PRO A 168 14.73 -5.73 -15.51
C PRO A 168 13.86 -6.11 -16.70
N SER A 169 14.41 -6.03 -17.90
CA SER A 169 13.76 -6.38 -19.16
C SER A 169 14.64 -7.33 -19.96
N ASP A 170 14.00 -8.20 -20.74
CA ASP A 170 14.70 -9.07 -21.71
C ASP A 170 15.34 -8.26 -22.85
N ASP A 171 14.84 -7.06 -23.13
CA ASP A 171 15.40 -6.11 -24.09
C ASP A 171 15.83 -4.82 -23.38
N SER A 172 17.12 -4.56 -23.36
CA SER A 172 17.71 -3.35 -22.76
C SER A 172 17.31 -2.05 -23.47
N ASN A 173 16.75 -2.13 -24.69
CA ASN A 173 16.24 -0.96 -25.43
C ASN A 173 14.81 -0.60 -25.04
N ASP A 174 14.15 -1.40 -24.20
CA ASP A 174 12.76 -1.23 -23.75
C ASP A 174 12.70 -0.87 -22.26
N PRO A 175 13.21 0.30 -21.84
CA PRO A 175 13.24 0.67 -20.43
C PRO A 175 11.84 0.95 -19.91
N LEU A 176 11.54 0.47 -18.72
CA LEU A 176 10.45 0.93 -17.87
C LEU A 176 11.06 1.35 -16.53
N TYR A 177 10.87 2.62 -16.18
CA TYR A 177 11.43 3.16 -14.94
C TYR A 177 10.50 2.93 -13.77
N LEU A 178 11.09 2.61 -12.62
CA LEU A 178 10.43 2.62 -11.33
C LEU A 178 11.03 3.75 -10.50
N VAL A 179 10.18 4.68 -10.06
CA VAL A 179 10.56 5.85 -9.26
C VAL A 179 10.08 5.62 -7.83
N GLY A 180 10.96 5.68 -6.86
CA GLY A 180 10.63 5.61 -5.44
C GLY A 180 10.81 6.95 -4.74
N VAL A 181 9.80 7.39 -3.99
CA VAL A 181 9.86 8.65 -3.22
C VAL A 181 9.79 8.36 -1.74
N GLY A 182 10.63 9.02 -0.96
CA GLY A 182 10.70 8.87 0.48
C GLY A 182 9.42 9.28 1.20
N SER A 183 9.33 8.95 2.49
CA SER A 183 8.13 9.20 3.29
C SER A 183 7.89 10.69 3.55
N LEU A 184 6.72 11.19 3.13
CA LEU A 184 6.27 12.57 3.36
C LEU A 184 6.22 12.92 4.86
N TRP A 185 5.69 12.02 5.69
CA TRP A 185 5.59 12.31 7.12
C TRP A 185 6.95 12.38 7.80
N ALA A 186 7.94 11.67 7.29
CA ALA A 186 9.31 11.73 7.77
C ALA A 186 10.08 12.94 7.20
N GLY A 187 9.48 13.72 6.29
CA GLY A 187 10.13 14.83 5.60
C GLY A 187 11.26 14.37 4.69
N ARG A 188 11.11 13.19 4.11
CA ARG A 188 12.11 12.53 3.25
C ARG A 188 11.71 12.57 1.78
N ASP A 189 10.53 13.10 1.46
CA ASP A 189 10.00 13.15 0.10
C ASP A 189 10.67 14.28 -0.72
N ASN A 190 11.23 13.90 -1.86
CA ASN A 190 11.82 14.82 -2.83
C ASN A 190 11.52 14.34 -4.25
N VAL A 191 10.39 14.80 -4.79
CA VAL A 191 9.91 14.36 -6.11
C VAL A 191 10.84 14.81 -7.24
N ASP A 192 11.44 16.01 -7.13
CA ASP A 192 12.36 16.53 -8.15
C ASP A 192 13.62 15.66 -8.24
N GLU A 193 14.18 15.25 -7.10
CA GLU A 193 15.32 14.34 -7.03
C GLU A 193 14.98 12.97 -7.59
N ALA A 194 13.82 12.42 -7.17
CA ALA A 194 13.35 11.11 -7.64
C ALA A 194 13.15 11.02 -9.17
N LEU A 195 12.81 12.14 -9.80
CA LEU A 195 12.59 12.21 -11.25
C LEU A 195 13.85 12.61 -12.04
N ASN A 196 14.93 13.07 -11.38
CA ASN A 196 16.08 13.68 -12.06
C ASN A 196 16.74 12.77 -13.09
N ASP A 197 16.83 11.49 -12.83
CA ASP A 197 17.50 10.51 -13.69
C ASP A 197 16.53 9.80 -14.66
N VAL A 198 15.25 10.22 -14.71
CA VAL A 198 14.26 9.66 -15.60
C VAL A 198 14.13 10.55 -16.85
N PRO A 199 14.53 10.08 -18.04
CA PRO A 199 14.44 10.89 -19.26
C PRO A 199 12.99 11.30 -19.54
N ASP A 200 12.82 12.51 -20.10
CA ASP A 200 11.52 13.03 -20.48
C ASP A 200 10.77 12.06 -21.41
N GLY A 201 9.48 11.87 -21.15
CA GLY A 201 8.64 10.97 -21.92
C GLY A 201 8.90 9.47 -21.72
N SER A 202 9.86 9.07 -20.89
CA SER A 202 10.08 7.65 -20.58
C SER A 202 8.91 7.04 -19.82
N PRO A 203 8.52 5.79 -20.14
CA PRO A 203 7.49 5.07 -19.42
C PRO A 203 7.95 4.83 -17.98
N ARG A 204 7.06 5.06 -17.01
CA ARG A 204 7.41 4.94 -15.61
C ARG A 204 6.25 4.54 -14.71
N ILE A 205 6.60 3.92 -13.59
CA ILE A 205 5.74 3.65 -12.43
C ILE A 205 6.32 4.41 -11.26
N VAL A 206 5.47 4.97 -10.41
CA VAL A 206 5.89 5.72 -9.22
C VAL A 206 5.43 4.99 -7.97
N MET A 207 6.33 4.81 -7.01
CA MET A 207 6.02 4.31 -5.67
C MET A 207 6.12 5.45 -4.66
N ILE A 208 5.06 5.64 -3.92
CA ILE A 208 5.00 6.53 -2.75
C ILE A 208 4.35 5.79 -1.60
N HIS A 209 4.64 6.17 -0.35
CA HIS A 209 3.88 5.63 0.77
C HIS A 209 2.63 6.47 1.05
N ASN A 210 2.81 7.77 1.26
CA ASN A 210 1.72 8.70 1.58
C ASN A 210 1.02 9.20 0.31
N PRO A 211 -0.28 9.02 0.12
CA PRO A 211 -1.01 9.55 -1.03
C PRO A 211 -0.87 11.06 -1.24
N ASP A 212 -0.68 11.82 -0.16
CA ASP A 212 -0.52 13.28 -0.21
C ASP A 212 0.72 13.73 -1.00
N THR A 213 1.77 12.89 -1.09
CA THR A 213 2.96 13.15 -1.92
C THR A 213 2.61 13.32 -3.40
N PHE A 214 1.51 12.70 -3.85
CA PHE A 214 1.10 12.72 -5.25
C PHE A 214 0.80 14.12 -5.80
N GLU A 215 0.42 15.08 -4.96
CA GLU A 215 0.18 16.47 -5.37
C GLU A 215 1.44 17.20 -5.84
N GLN A 216 2.63 16.68 -5.50
CA GLN A 216 3.90 17.29 -5.85
C GLN A 216 4.39 16.92 -7.26
N PHE A 217 3.78 15.90 -7.89
CA PHE A 217 4.21 15.44 -9.21
C PHE A 217 3.77 16.40 -10.32
N PRO A 218 4.71 16.88 -11.16
CA PRO A 218 4.38 17.65 -12.35
C PRO A 218 3.41 16.92 -13.29
N GLN A 219 2.74 17.66 -14.15
CA GLN A 219 1.83 17.10 -15.15
C GLN A 219 2.50 16.00 -15.97
N SER A 220 1.81 14.87 -16.15
CA SER A 220 2.26 13.71 -16.94
C SER A 220 3.56 13.06 -16.46
N SER A 221 4.02 13.35 -15.25
CA SER A 221 5.24 12.75 -14.67
C SER A 221 4.99 11.46 -13.90
N ALA A 222 3.73 11.16 -13.54
CA ALA A 222 3.34 10.03 -12.70
C ALA A 222 2.11 9.29 -13.28
N PRO A 223 2.24 8.67 -14.49
CA PRO A 223 1.12 8.06 -15.20
C PRO A 223 0.50 6.86 -14.45
N LEU A 224 1.29 6.15 -13.67
CA LEU A 224 0.87 5.19 -12.67
C LEU A 224 1.64 5.46 -11.39
N SER A 225 0.94 5.88 -10.34
CA SER A 225 1.47 5.94 -8.99
C SER A 225 0.74 4.94 -8.11
N VAL A 226 1.49 4.28 -7.21
CA VAL A 226 0.95 3.34 -6.24
C VAL A 226 1.31 3.81 -4.83
N ALA A 227 0.32 3.80 -3.93
CA ALA A 227 0.46 4.25 -2.55
C ALA A 227 -0.17 3.26 -1.56
N GLY A 228 0.16 3.42 -0.27
CA GLY A 228 -0.44 2.73 0.87
C GLY A 228 -0.99 3.70 1.92
N HIS A 229 -0.56 3.56 3.19
CA HIS A 229 -0.75 4.48 4.30
C HIS A 229 -2.17 4.58 4.89
N THR A 230 -3.20 4.51 4.07
CA THR A 230 -4.57 4.84 4.48
C THR A 230 -5.31 3.68 5.13
N HIS A 231 -4.79 2.47 4.98
CA HIS A 231 -5.47 1.22 5.35
C HIS A 231 -6.89 1.10 4.78
N GLY A 232 -7.16 1.79 3.64
CA GLY A 232 -8.49 1.87 3.06
C GLY A 232 -9.52 2.51 3.99
N GLY A 233 -9.07 3.22 5.04
CA GLY A 233 -9.90 3.72 6.12
C GLY A 233 -10.40 2.65 7.08
N GLN A 234 -9.96 1.40 6.94
CA GLN A 234 -10.09 0.24 7.83
C GLN A 234 -11.54 -0.14 8.24
N ILE A 235 -12.41 0.84 8.51
CA ILE A 235 -13.83 0.66 8.81
C ILE A 235 -14.63 1.52 7.82
N ARG A 236 -15.47 0.88 6.99
CA ARG A 236 -16.23 1.53 5.93
C ARG A 236 -17.73 1.32 6.07
N ILE A 237 -18.51 2.16 5.41
CA ILE A 237 -19.94 1.93 5.20
C ILE A 237 -20.11 1.08 3.93
N PRO A 238 -20.85 -0.03 3.98
CA PRO A 238 -21.09 -0.87 2.82
C PRO A 238 -21.63 -0.08 1.62
N GLY A 239 -21.03 -0.27 0.43
CA GLY A 239 -21.42 0.42 -0.79
C GLY A 239 -21.03 1.90 -0.88
N LEU A 240 -20.38 2.44 0.15
CA LEU A 240 -19.91 3.83 0.21
C LEU A 240 -18.45 3.86 0.68
N PRO A 241 -17.48 3.36 -0.11
CA PRO A 241 -16.08 3.23 0.32
C PRO A 241 -15.43 4.57 0.69
N GLN A 242 -15.91 5.70 0.13
CA GLN A 242 -15.49 7.04 0.51
C GLN A 242 -15.90 7.44 1.95
N TRP A 243 -16.83 6.72 2.57
CA TRP A 243 -17.27 6.91 3.94
C TRP A 243 -16.59 5.90 4.85
N SER A 244 -15.33 6.17 5.16
CA SER A 244 -14.50 5.39 6.08
C SER A 244 -14.26 6.16 7.38
N TRP A 245 -13.65 5.49 8.35
CA TRP A 245 -13.21 6.12 9.60
C TRP A 245 -12.36 7.38 9.37
N LEU A 246 -11.49 7.38 8.35
CA LEU A 246 -10.64 8.52 8.03
C LEU A 246 -11.44 9.77 7.67
N ARG A 247 -12.60 9.64 7.00
CA ARG A 247 -13.46 10.77 6.65
C ARG A 247 -13.97 11.52 7.88
N PHE A 248 -14.08 10.86 9.02
CA PHE A 248 -14.55 11.45 10.27
C PHE A 248 -13.40 12.01 11.11
N THR A 249 -12.18 11.56 10.89
CA THR A 249 -11.02 11.95 11.70
C THR A 249 -10.09 12.93 11.00
N GLN A 250 -10.15 13.04 9.68
CA GLN A 250 -9.34 13.96 8.88
C GLN A 250 -10.23 15.06 8.27
N LYS A 251 -9.70 16.29 8.23
CA LYS A 251 -10.41 17.47 7.70
C LYS A 251 -10.33 17.53 6.18
N ASP A 252 -9.24 17.04 5.61
CA ASP A 252 -8.96 17.10 4.20
C ASP A 252 -9.58 15.93 3.43
N LYS A 253 -9.63 16.02 2.09
CA LYS A 253 -10.11 14.94 1.25
C LYS A 253 -9.14 13.77 1.35
N VAL A 254 -9.66 12.60 1.73
CA VAL A 254 -8.86 11.38 1.86
C VAL A 254 -9.18 10.44 0.71
N TYR A 255 -8.18 10.09 -0.07
CA TYR A 255 -8.24 9.00 -1.03
C TYR A 255 -7.81 7.72 -0.33
N ALA A 256 -8.79 6.97 0.12
CA ALA A 256 -8.52 5.86 1.02
C ALA A 256 -8.28 4.53 0.30
N ASP A 257 -8.74 4.38 -0.96
CA ASP A 257 -8.81 3.09 -1.62
C ASP A 257 -9.06 3.21 -3.13
N GLY A 258 -8.37 2.38 -3.90
CA GLY A 258 -8.52 2.28 -5.34
C GLY A 258 -8.04 3.52 -6.11
N TRP A 259 -8.54 3.70 -7.32
CA TRP A 259 -8.16 4.85 -8.15
C TRP A 259 -8.67 6.18 -7.60
N ALA A 260 -7.75 7.09 -7.33
CA ALA A 260 -8.05 8.45 -6.89
C ALA A 260 -8.56 9.29 -8.09
N LYS A 261 -9.86 9.63 -8.09
CA LYS A 261 -10.48 10.36 -9.20
C LYS A 261 -10.38 11.88 -9.00
N GLY A 262 -9.88 12.59 -10.01
CA GLY A 262 -9.77 14.05 -10.00
C GLY A 262 -8.80 14.55 -8.92
N TYR A 263 -7.66 13.90 -8.78
CA TYR A 263 -6.59 14.22 -7.85
C TYR A 263 -5.26 14.27 -8.60
N GLY A 264 -4.39 15.22 -8.24
CA GLY A 264 -3.12 15.47 -8.90
C GLY A 264 -3.27 16.18 -10.26
N GLU A 265 -2.15 16.38 -10.91
CA GLU A 265 -2.04 17.05 -12.20
C GLU A 265 -2.52 16.16 -13.36
N PRO A 266 -2.97 16.76 -14.49
CA PRO A 266 -3.40 16.00 -15.67
C PRO A 266 -2.34 15.02 -16.16
N GLY A 267 -2.77 13.83 -16.60
CA GLY A 267 -1.87 12.76 -17.05
C GLY A 267 -1.28 11.91 -15.92
N ASN A 268 -1.47 12.31 -14.66
CA ASN A 268 -1.08 11.53 -13.50
C ASN A 268 -2.25 10.70 -12.97
N ARG A 269 -1.97 9.48 -12.52
CA ARG A 269 -2.97 8.56 -11.95
C ARG A 269 -2.43 7.94 -10.67
N LEU A 270 -3.24 7.91 -9.62
CA LEU A 270 -2.89 7.33 -8.33
C LEU A 270 -3.83 6.17 -7.99
N TYR A 271 -3.26 5.05 -7.62
CA TYR A 271 -3.94 3.95 -6.95
C TYR A 271 -3.51 3.87 -5.49
N VAL A 272 -4.46 3.82 -4.57
CA VAL A 272 -4.22 3.68 -3.14
C VAL A 272 -4.63 2.29 -2.71
N ASN A 273 -3.65 1.48 -2.33
CA ASN A 273 -3.88 0.13 -1.83
C ASN A 273 -4.31 0.18 -0.35
N PRO A 274 -5.35 -0.53 0.05
CA PRO A 274 -5.82 -0.55 1.46
C PRO A 274 -4.90 -1.30 2.41
N GLY A 275 -3.79 -1.84 1.93
CA GLY A 275 -2.78 -2.52 2.75
C GLY A 275 -3.20 -3.90 3.27
N ILE A 276 -2.22 -4.62 3.80
CA ILE A 276 -2.39 -5.99 4.33
C ILE A 276 -2.69 -5.99 5.84
N GLY A 277 -1.97 -5.16 6.60
CA GLY A 277 -2.07 -5.07 8.05
C GLY A 277 -3.21 -4.19 8.54
N MET A 278 -3.06 -3.66 9.72
CA MET A 278 -4.04 -2.81 10.39
C MET A 278 -3.33 -1.66 11.10
N SER A 279 -4.05 -0.60 11.44
CA SER A 279 -3.52 0.51 12.22
C SER A 279 -4.40 0.75 13.45
N ILE A 280 -3.80 1.12 14.59
CA ILE A 280 -4.43 1.47 15.85
C ILE A 280 -5.17 0.28 16.50
N VAL A 281 -6.12 -0.35 15.80
CA VAL A 281 -6.93 -1.46 16.29
C VAL A 281 -6.91 -2.63 15.30
N PRO A 282 -6.91 -3.90 15.79
CA PRO A 282 -6.74 -5.09 14.93
C PRO A 282 -8.06 -5.54 14.29
N ILE A 283 -8.80 -4.62 13.69
CA ILE A 283 -10.08 -4.90 13.03
C ILE A 283 -10.14 -4.27 11.65
N ARG A 284 -10.87 -4.92 10.74
CA ARG A 284 -11.32 -4.33 9.47
C ARG A 284 -12.80 -4.61 9.31
N LEU A 285 -13.54 -3.67 8.72
CA LEU A 285 -14.96 -3.84 8.46
C LEU A 285 -15.32 -3.25 7.09
N PHE A 286 -15.75 -4.12 6.17
CA PHE A 286 -16.01 -3.82 4.76
C PHE A 286 -14.81 -3.22 4.03
N CYS A 287 -13.62 -3.63 4.45
CA CYS A 287 -12.34 -3.18 3.95
C CYS A 287 -11.27 -4.28 4.13
N PRO A 288 -11.38 -5.40 3.41
CA PRO A 288 -10.43 -6.51 3.55
C PRO A 288 -9.01 -6.08 3.15
N PRO A 289 -7.97 -6.77 3.65
CA PRO A 289 -6.62 -6.66 3.12
C PRO A 289 -6.56 -6.92 1.62
N GLU A 290 -5.67 -6.21 0.91
CA GLU A 290 -5.62 -6.30 -0.55
C GLU A 290 -4.22 -6.55 -1.10
N LEU A 291 -4.15 -7.45 -2.07
CA LEU A 291 -3.07 -7.61 -3.03
C LEU A 291 -3.58 -7.13 -4.39
N THR A 292 -2.89 -6.17 -5.00
CA THR A 292 -3.27 -5.64 -6.32
C THR A 292 -2.27 -6.09 -7.39
N PHE A 293 -2.76 -6.56 -8.52
CA PHE A 293 -1.97 -6.77 -9.74
C PHE A 293 -2.34 -5.71 -10.77
N PHE A 294 -1.34 -5.03 -11.32
CA PHE A 294 -1.52 -4.10 -12.43
C PHE A 294 -1.09 -4.77 -13.72
N THR A 295 -2.03 -4.97 -14.65
CA THR A 295 -1.69 -5.33 -16.03
C THR A 295 -1.33 -4.07 -16.78
N LEU A 296 -0.09 -4.01 -17.27
CA LEU A 296 0.45 -2.85 -17.97
C LEU A 296 -0.05 -2.81 -19.43
N GLU A 297 -0.58 -1.67 -19.84
CA GLU A 297 -1.04 -1.44 -21.21
C GLU A 297 -0.53 -0.09 -21.71
N PRO A 298 -0.23 0.04 -23.03
CA PRO A 298 0.09 1.34 -23.59
C PRO A 298 -1.13 2.25 -23.52
N SER A 299 -0.97 3.51 -23.09
CA SER A 299 -2.07 4.46 -23.15
C SER A 299 -2.44 4.74 -24.62
N ALA A 300 -3.74 4.89 -24.89
CA ALA A 300 -4.20 5.35 -26.20
C ALA A 300 -3.60 6.74 -26.49
N SER A 301 -2.97 6.89 -27.65
CA SER A 301 -2.39 8.14 -28.15
C SER A 301 -3.47 9.18 -28.48
#